data_fc97846bafcd157ad6127d53447787fe
#
_entry.id   fc97846bafcd157ad6127d53447787fe
#
_cell.length_a   1.000
_cell.length_b   1.000
_cell.length_c   1.000
_cell.angle_alpha   90.00
_cell.angle_beta   90.00
_cell.angle_gamma   90.00
#
_symmetry.space_group_name_H-M   'P 1'
#
loop_
_entity.id
_entity.type
_entity.pdbx_description
1 polymer ?
#
loop_
_entity_poly.entity_id
_entity_poly.type
_entity_poly.pdbx_seq_one_letter_code
_entity_poly.pdbx_strand_id
1 'polypeptide(L)'
;SIRSTELSGNGKKMLVRKGNTLHVIDAHAAKAANFSDSRVDLAGWTFPIDTRDDFRQLFVDAWRLERDWFYDPNLHGVDYKATLDKYMALVPRITTRAELSDLIGWAVGELSALHTSVGGGDLRRGEDNIAVASLGARLFRDPARGGYRVDYVYRTDPDYPAERSPLADPELNVKAGDVIRAVNGTTSLSVRDIGELLRNQVARQVLLTIASEGQGPRDIVVEPIGNEQNLRYTDWEYTRRLATEQKGEGKLGYVHLRAMGDNDINQFYREFTPQFNKQGIILDMRQNRGGNIDSWVLEMLSRKPWMYWKDRVGEPYWNMQGAFRGHMVMLVDQETASDGEAVADGFRRLGLGVVIGTRTWGGEIWLSGVNTLSDNGVARAPMMGVYGPEGKWLIEQEGVIPDIVVDNLPHATFE
;
A
#
# COMPACT_ATOMS: atom_id res chain seq x y z
N SER A 1 -15.86 3.31 -16.00
CA SER A 1 -15.64 4.68 -16.53
C SER A 1 -15.24 4.64 -17.98
N ILE A 2 -15.61 5.67 -18.75
CA ILE A 2 -15.14 5.89 -20.11
C ILE A 2 -13.73 6.47 -20.03
N ARG A 3 -12.78 5.88 -20.75
CA ARG A 3 -11.38 6.33 -20.77
C ARG A 3 -11.08 7.27 -21.94
N SER A 4 -11.66 6.99 -23.11
CA SER A 4 -11.50 7.83 -24.29
C SER A 4 -12.65 7.66 -25.27
N THR A 5 -12.84 8.67 -26.12
CA THR A 5 -13.80 8.64 -27.22
C THR A 5 -13.13 9.21 -28.48
N GLU A 6 -13.45 8.65 -29.65
CA GLU A 6 -12.91 9.07 -30.93
C GLU A 6 -14.02 9.04 -32.00
N LEU A 7 -14.15 10.12 -32.79
CA LEU A 7 -15.12 10.18 -33.89
C LEU A 7 -14.52 9.58 -35.16
N SER A 8 -15.34 8.82 -35.88
CA SER A 8 -14.99 8.38 -37.25
C SER A 8 -14.83 9.60 -38.18
N GLY A 9 -14.01 9.45 -39.22
CA GLY A 9 -13.73 10.55 -40.17
C GLY A 9 -14.95 11.13 -40.85
N ASN A 10 -16.07 10.41 -40.94
CA ASN A 10 -17.36 10.93 -41.46
C ASN A 10 -18.31 11.41 -40.36
N GLY A 11 -17.89 11.43 -39.10
CA GLY A 11 -18.68 11.90 -37.95
C GLY A 11 -19.89 11.04 -37.56
N LYS A 12 -20.10 9.89 -38.16
CA LYS A 12 -21.32 9.06 -37.96
C LYS A 12 -21.20 8.04 -36.85
N LYS A 13 -19.98 7.59 -36.53
CA LYS A 13 -19.69 6.60 -35.50
C LYS A 13 -18.73 7.17 -34.48
N MET A 14 -18.81 6.68 -33.27
CA MET A 14 -17.91 6.99 -32.17
C MET A 14 -17.31 5.71 -31.63
N LEU A 15 -15.99 5.63 -31.58
CA LEU A 15 -15.27 4.61 -30.81
C LEU A 15 -15.21 5.06 -29.36
N VAL A 16 -15.62 4.19 -28.44
CA VAL A 16 -15.61 4.46 -27.01
C VAL A 16 -14.77 3.39 -26.32
N ARG A 17 -13.74 3.80 -25.59
CA ARG A 17 -12.99 2.91 -24.70
C ARG A 17 -13.57 2.97 -23.28
N LYS A 18 -14.17 1.86 -22.83
CA LYS A 18 -14.71 1.71 -21.48
C LYS A 18 -13.90 0.64 -20.73
N GLY A 19 -13.06 1.10 -19.80
CA GLY A 19 -12.09 0.19 -19.19
C GLY A 19 -11.17 -0.43 -20.27
N ASN A 20 -11.17 -1.76 -20.36
CA ASN A 20 -10.41 -2.53 -21.37
C ASN A 20 -11.26 -2.98 -22.57
N THR A 21 -12.50 -2.51 -22.70
CA THR A 21 -13.38 -2.86 -23.82
C THR A 21 -13.51 -1.69 -24.79
N LEU A 22 -13.60 -2.02 -26.08
CA LEU A 22 -13.89 -1.09 -27.16
C LEU A 22 -15.33 -1.26 -27.62
N HIS A 23 -15.97 -0.14 -27.89
CA HIS A 23 -17.36 -0.08 -28.34
C HIS A 23 -17.47 0.90 -29.52
N VAL A 24 -18.26 0.53 -30.55
CA VAL A 24 -18.57 1.41 -31.67
C VAL A 24 -20.05 1.73 -31.62
N ILE A 25 -20.38 3.00 -31.40
CA ILE A 25 -21.75 3.50 -31.26
C ILE A 25 -22.04 4.57 -32.35
N ASP A 26 -23.31 4.85 -32.58
CA ASP A 26 -23.72 5.96 -33.46
C ASP A 26 -23.44 7.31 -32.76
N ALA A 27 -22.77 8.21 -33.48
CA ALA A 27 -22.42 9.54 -32.95
C ALA A 27 -23.63 10.49 -32.86
N HIS A 28 -24.76 10.15 -33.50
CA HIS A 28 -25.97 10.94 -33.49
C HIS A 28 -27.03 10.51 -32.49
N ALA A 29 -26.74 9.49 -31.67
CA ALA A 29 -27.71 8.98 -30.69
C ALA A 29 -27.96 10.04 -29.61
N ALA A 30 -29.20 10.49 -29.49
CA ALA A 30 -29.65 11.37 -28.39
C ALA A 30 -29.63 10.62 -27.02
N LYS A 31 -29.45 9.32 -27.00
CA LYS A 31 -29.41 8.46 -25.83
C LYS A 31 -28.29 7.45 -26.00
N ALA A 32 -27.53 7.23 -24.95
CA ALA A 32 -26.48 6.22 -24.97
C ALA A 32 -27.04 4.86 -25.38
N ALA A 33 -26.50 4.30 -26.46
CA ALA A 33 -26.81 2.95 -26.91
C ALA A 33 -26.50 1.94 -25.81
N ASN A 34 -27.16 0.77 -25.83
CA ASN A 34 -26.78 -0.33 -24.99
C ASN A 34 -25.34 -0.73 -25.34
N PHE A 35 -24.40 -0.54 -24.39
CA PHE A 35 -22.98 -0.83 -24.61
C PHE A 35 -22.69 -2.30 -24.85
N SER A 36 -23.57 -3.22 -24.41
CA SER A 36 -23.39 -4.67 -24.62
C SER A 36 -23.36 -5.04 -26.09
N ASP A 37 -24.25 -4.42 -26.89
CA ASP A 37 -24.43 -4.76 -28.31
C ASP A 37 -23.46 -4.04 -29.24
N SER A 38 -22.71 -3.05 -28.71
CA SER A 38 -21.75 -2.24 -29.44
C SER A 38 -20.29 -2.66 -29.24
N ARG A 39 -20.06 -3.70 -28.44
CA ARG A 39 -18.70 -4.18 -28.12
C ARG A 39 -18.01 -4.73 -29.36
N VAL A 40 -16.78 -4.27 -29.57
CA VAL A 40 -15.89 -4.86 -30.58
C VAL A 40 -15.32 -6.16 -30.03
N ASP A 41 -15.58 -7.27 -30.73
CA ASP A 41 -15.00 -8.57 -30.37
C ASP A 41 -13.56 -8.65 -30.89
N LEU A 42 -12.61 -8.68 -29.97
CA LEU A 42 -11.18 -8.85 -30.24
C LEU A 42 -10.66 -10.20 -29.76
N ALA A 43 -11.52 -11.10 -29.29
CA ALA A 43 -11.08 -12.36 -28.68
C ALA A 43 -10.36 -13.29 -29.68
N GLY A 44 -10.70 -13.18 -30.96
CA GLY A 44 -10.04 -13.93 -32.04
C GLY A 44 -8.85 -13.21 -32.68
N TRP A 45 -8.52 -11.99 -32.24
CA TRP A 45 -7.41 -11.24 -32.83
C TRP A 45 -6.10 -11.64 -32.17
N THR A 46 -5.24 -12.31 -32.93
CA THR A 46 -3.92 -12.76 -32.48
C THR A 46 -2.87 -12.42 -33.53
N PHE A 47 -1.65 -12.20 -33.06
CA PHE A 47 -0.48 -12.04 -33.92
C PHE A 47 0.73 -12.76 -33.30
N PRO A 48 1.62 -13.33 -34.11
CA PRO A 48 2.81 -13.99 -33.63
C PRO A 48 3.83 -12.96 -33.15
N ILE A 49 4.51 -13.25 -32.04
CA ILE A 49 5.64 -12.48 -31.54
C ILE A 49 6.85 -13.42 -31.46
N ASP A 50 8.00 -13.00 -31.99
CA ASP A 50 9.28 -13.60 -31.61
C ASP A 50 9.68 -13.02 -30.23
N THR A 51 9.64 -13.85 -29.20
CA THR A 51 9.90 -13.41 -27.82
C THR A 51 11.33 -12.92 -27.60
N ARG A 52 12.30 -13.39 -28.38
CA ARG A 52 13.71 -12.95 -28.27
C ARG A 52 13.89 -11.54 -28.81
N ASP A 53 13.30 -11.26 -29.94
CA ASP A 53 13.33 -9.93 -30.53
C ASP A 53 12.53 -8.95 -29.70
N ASP A 54 11.38 -9.37 -29.16
CA ASP A 54 10.55 -8.58 -28.26
C ASP A 54 11.30 -8.23 -26.95
N PHE A 55 11.90 -9.21 -26.29
CA PHE A 55 12.71 -9.00 -25.08
C PHE A 55 13.91 -8.07 -25.32
N ARG A 56 14.54 -8.19 -26.50
CA ARG A 56 15.62 -7.28 -26.90
C ARG A 56 15.11 -5.85 -27.04
N GLN A 57 13.97 -5.67 -27.68
CA GLN A 57 13.35 -4.35 -27.87
C GLN A 57 12.94 -3.74 -26.52
N LEU A 58 12.24 -4.52 -25.68
CA LEU A 58 11.83 -4.09 -24.34
C LEU A 58 13.02 -3.66 -23.48
N PHE A 59 14.13 -4.41 -23.54
CA PHE A 59 15.34 -4.03 -22.80
C PHE A 59 15.94 -2.72 -23.31
N VAL A 60 16.02 -2.53 -24.63
CA VAL A 60 16.51 -1.29 -25.25
C VAL A 60 15.62 -0.11 -24.89
N ASP A 61 14.29 -0.30 -24.88
CA ASP A 61 13.34 0.76 -24.57
C ASP A 61 13.42 1.15 -23.08
N ALA A 62 13.55 0.18 -22.17
CA ALA A 62 13.82 0.45 -20.76
C ALA A 62 15.11 1.25 -20.57
N TRP A 63 16.20 0.84 -21.23
CA TRP A 63 17.47 1.58 -21.20
C TRP A 63 17.34 3.01 -21.73
N ARG A 64 16.56 3.23 -22.83
CA ARG A 64 16.29 4.57 -23.39
C ARG A 64 15.50 5.44 -22.43
N LEU A 65 14.49 4.85 -21.75
CA LEU A 65 13.70 5.57 -20.77
C LEU A 65 14.57 6.17 -19.67
N GLU A 66 15.47 5.35 -19.10
CA GLU A 66 16.41 5.85 -18.08
C GLU A 66 17.36 6.90 -18.66
N ARG A 67 17.97 6.64 -19.81
CA ARG A 67 18.90 7.57 -20.48
C ARG A 67 18.26 8.95 -20.72
N ASP A 68 17.00 8.97 -21.16
CA ASP A 68 16.35 10.20 -21.65
C ASP A 68 15.60 10.94 -20.53
N TRP A 69 15.25 10.24 -19.44
CA TRP A 69 14.40 10.80 -18.40
C TRP A 69 14.98 10.78 -16.99
N PHE A 70 16.13 10.18 -16.76
CA PHE A 70 16.77 10.23 -15.45
C PHE A 70 17.04 11.69 -15.04
N TYR A 71 16.76 12.03 -13.78
CA TYR A 71 16.80 13.41 -13.30
C TYR A 71 18.16 14.10 -13.38
N ASP A 72 19.27 13.32 -13.24
CA ASP A 72 20.62 13.81 -13.43
C ASP A 72 21.08 13.50 -14.86
N PRO A 73 21.31 14.54 -15.71
CA PRO A 73 21.78 14.34 -17.08
C PRO A 73 23.11 13.59 -17.18
N ASN A 74 23.92 13.60 -16.13
CA ASN A 74 25.18 12.87 -16.06
C ASN A 74 25.02 11.43 -15.57
N LEU A 75 23.79 10.98 -15.31
CA LEU A 75 23.48 9.61 -14.90
C LEU A 75 24.32 9.14 -13.71
N HIS A 76 24.52 10.02 -12.72
CA HIS A 76 25.41 9.83 -11.57
C HIS A 76 26.87 9.47 -11.95
N GLY A 77 27.31 9.87 -13.15
CA GLY A 77 28.64 9.57 -13.69
C GLY A 77 28.81 8.15 -14.22
N VAL A 78 27.73 7.41 -14.38
CA VAL A 78 27.76 6.04 -14.93
C VAL A 78 27.93 6.08 -16.44
N ASP A 79 28.85 5.26 -16.97
CA ASP A 79 28.91 4.98 -18.43
C ASP A 79 27.71 4.09 -18.81
N TYR A 80 26.58 4.74 -19.03
CA TYR A 80 25.32 4.04 -19.27
C TYR A 80 25.27 3.34 -20.63
N LYS A 81 26.18 3.72 -21.56
CA LYS A 81 26.36 2.96 -22.81
C LYS A 81 27.07 1.63 -22.57
N ALA A 82 28.09 1.62 -21.72
CA ALA A 82 28.73 0.37 -21.30
C ALA A 82 27.77 -0.55 -20.54
N THR A 83 26.85 0.02 -19.74
CA THR A 83 25.77 -0.71 -19.08
C THR A 83 24.86 -1.41 -20.10
N LEU A 84 24.46 -0.75 -21.20
CA LEU A 84 23.71 -1.38 -22.27
C LEU A 84 24.46 -2.59 -22.83
N ASP A 85 25.71 -2.42 -23.19
CA ASP A 85 26.51 -3.48 -23.84
C ASP A 85 26.72 -4.68 -22.90
N LYS A 86 26.94 -4.40 -21.60
CA LYS A 86 27.11 -5.42 -20.55
C LYS A 86 25.88 -6.31 -20.43
N TYR A 87 24.70 -5.72 -20.28
CA TYR A 87 23.46 -6.49 -20.03
C TYR A 87 22.80 -7.02 -21.30
N MET A 88 22.97 -6.34 -22.44
CA MET A 88 22.46 -6.81 -23.74
C MET A 88 23.02 -8.19 -24.10
N ALA A 89 24.25 -8.51 -23.71
CA ALA A 89 24.85 -9.82 -23.92
C ALA A 89 24.11 -10.96 -23.19
N LEU A 90 23.31 -10.65 -22.18
CA LEU A 90 22.52 -11.62 -21.40
C LEU A 90 21.11 -11.84 -21.97
N VAL A 91 20.57 -10.87 -22.73
CA VAL A 91 19.20 -10.94 -23.29
C VAL A 91 18.92 -12.24 -24.06
N PRO A 92 19.81 -12.78 -24.89
CA PRO A 92 19.58 -14.03 -25.59
C PRO A 92 19.41 -15.27 -24.69
N ARG A 93 19.75 -15.16 -23.40
CA ARG A 93 19.63 -16.24 -22.41
C ARG A 93 18.32 -16.23 -21.67
N ILE A 94 17.53 -15.15 -21.78
CA ILE A 94 16.25 -14.95 -21.09
C ILE A 94 15.18 -15.78 -21.78
N THR A 95 14.34 -16.43 -20.97
CA THR A 95 13.25 -17.28 -21.43
C THR A 95 11.88 -16.79 -20.98
N THR A 96 11.82 -15.97 -19.92
CA THR A 96 10.58 -15.47 -19.33
C THR A 96 10.59 -13.95 -19.17
N ARG A 97 9.40 -13.36 -19.16
CA ARG A 97 9.23 -11.92 -18.90
C ARG A 97 9.70 -11.50 -17.49
N ALA A 98 9.62 -12.41 -16.53
CA ALA A 98 10.13 -12.17 -15.17
C ALA A 98 11.64 -12.01 -15.18
N GLU A 99 12.38 -12.93 -15.85
CA GLU A 99 13.84 -12.81 -16.00
C GLU A 99 14.25 -11.53 -16.73
N LEU A 100 13.43 -11.06 -17.70
CA LEU A 100 13.68 -9.76 -18.33
C LEU A 100 13.52 -8.61 -17.33
N SER A 101 12.51 -8.65 -16.46
CA SER A 101 12.33 -7.64 -15.40
C SER A 101 13.55 -7.59 -14.48
N ASP A 102 14.07 -8.75 -14.07
CA ASP A 102 15.27 -8.84 -13.23
C ASP A 102 16.49 -8.23 -13.94
N LEU A 103 16.67 -8.54 -15.24
CA LEU A 103 17.79 -8.01 -16.01
C LEU A 103 17.70 -6.50 -16.21
N ILE A 104 16.50 -5.96 -16.49
CA ILE A 104 16.27 -4.52 -16.56
C ILE A 104 16.56 -3.90 -15.18
N GLY A 105 16.08 -4.52 -14.10
CA GLY A 105 16.31 -4.05 -12.73
C GLY A 105 17.82 -3.97 -12.40
N TRP A 106 18.62 -4.94 -12.83
CA TRP A 106 20.08 -4.89 -12.65
C TRP A 106 20.73 -3.75 -13.43
N ALA A 107 20.30 -3.53 -14.68
CA ALA A 107 20.82 -2.45 -15.52
C ALA A 107 20.46 -1.07 -14.96
N VAL A 108 19.24 -0.89 -14.48
CA VAL A 108 18.77 0.34 -13.84
C VAL A 108 19.45 0.55 -12.49
N GLY A 109 19.72 -0.51 -11.74
CA GLY A 109 20.42 -0.47 -10.45
C GLY A 109 21.85 0.13 -10.54
N GLU A 110 22.51 0.08 -11.71
CA GLU A 110 23.82 0.72 -11.91
C GLU A 110 23.76 2.26 -11.73
N LEU A 111 22.56 2.86 -11.87
CA LEU A 111 22.36 4.29 -11.65
C LEU A 111 22.37 4.68 -10.17
N SER A 112 22.37 3.71 -9.26
CA SER A 112 22.35 3.94 -7.81
C SER A 112 21.25 4.90 -7.35
N ALA A 113 20.06 4.81 -7.94
CA ALA A 113 18.88 5.53 -7.50
C ALA A 113 17.88 4.53 -6.89
N LEU A 114 17.37 4.84 -5.69
CA LEU A 114 16.47 3.91 -4.99
C LEU A 114 15.05 3.91 -5.57
N HIS A 115 14.59 5.05 -6.06
CA HIS A 115 13.22 5.21 -6.52
C HIS A 115 13.05 4.81 -8.00
N THR A 116 13.47 3.60 -8.33
CA THR A 116 13.25 2.96 -9.63
C THR A 116 12.22 1.85 -9.52
N SER A 117 11.53 1.54 -10.60
CA SER A 117 10.52 0.49 -10.59
C SER A 117 10.48 -0.25 -11.92
N VAL A 118 10.70 -1.56 -11.86
CA VAL A 118 10.59 -2.47 -13.00
C VAL A 118 9.57 -3.56 -12.69
N GLY A 119 8.64 -3.81 -13.59
CA GLY A 119 7.65 -4.87 -13.37
C GLY A 119 6.51 -4.89 -14.39
N GLY A 120 5.50 -5.69 -14.11
CA GLY A 120 4.34 -5.84 -14.99
C GLY A 120 4.68 -6.53 -16.32
N GLY A 121 3.95 -6.17 -17.36
CA GLY A 121 4.11 -6.75 -18.71
C GLY A 121 3.42 -8.10 -18.89
N ASP A 122 3.75 -8.80 -19.96
CA ASP A 122 3.18 -10.11 -20.31
C ASP A 122 3.74 -11.24 -19.43
N LEU A 123 3.40 -11.19 -18.13
CA LEU A 123 3.74 -12.23 -17.16
C LEU A 123 2.79 -13.42 -17.33
N ARG A 124 3.27 -14.48 -17.97
CA ARG A 124 2.51 -15.72 -18.11
C ARG A 124 2.52 -16.49 -16.80
N ARG A 125 1.41 -16.49 -16.10
CA ARG A 125 1.19 -17.29 -14.89
C ARG A 125 0.58 -18.63 -15.29
N GLY A 126 1.00 -19.70 -14.61
CA GLY A 126 0.35 -21.00 -14.76
C GLY A 126 -1.10 -20.96 -14.30
N GLU A 127 -1.91 -21.91 -14.77
CA GLU A 127 -3.32 -22.02 -14.40
C GLU A 127 -3.53 -22.47 -12.94
N ASP A 128 -2.54 -23.13 -12.36
CA ASP A 128 -2.58 -23.64 -10.98
C ASP A 128 -2.39 -22.52 -9.95
N ASN A 129 -3.49 -21.93 -9.53
CA ASN A 129 -3.52 -20.97 -8.45
C ASN A 129 -4.42 -21.49 -7.32
N ILE A 130 -3.81 -22.06 -6.28
CA ILE A 130 -4.50 -22.54 -5.09
C ILE A 130 -4.44 -21.42 -4.03
N ALA A 131 -5.54 -20.71 -3.85
CA ALA A 131 -5.67 -19.73 -2.79
C ALA A 131 -5.92 -20.45 -1.45
N VAL A 132 -5.10 -20.18 -0.44
CA VAL A 132 -5.34 -20.60 0.94
C VAL A 132 -6.01 -19.44 1.67
N ALA A 133 -7.24 -19.69 2.16
CA ALA A 133 -7.98 -18.68 2.88
C ALA A 133 -7.52 -18.57 4.34
N SER A 134 -7.69 -17.37 4.92
CA SER A 134 -7.39 -17.08 6.32
C SER A 134 -8.67 -16.81 7.11
N LEU A 135 -8.68 -17.25 8.36
CA LEU A 135 -9.75 -16.97 9.34
C LEU A 135 -9.53 -15.63 10.08
N GLY A 136 -8.43 -14.92 9.79
CA GLY A 136 -8.13 -13.64 10.42
C GLY A 136 -7.72 -13.73 11.89
N ALA A 137 -7.01 -14.81 12.27
CA ALA A 137 -6.58 -15.06 13.64
C ALA A 137 -5.23 -15.80 13.67
N ARG A 138 -4.48 -15.65 14.74
CA ARG A 138 -3.36 -16.53 15.03
C ARG A 138 -3.88 -17.84 15.61
N LEU A 139 -3.56 -18.92 14.92
CA LEU A 139 -3.97 -20.27 15.29
C LEU A 139 -2.75 -21.09 15.69
N PHE A 140 -2.91 -21.86 16.75
CA PHE A 140 -1.88 -22.76 17.23
C PHE A 140 -2.40 -24.19 17.23
N ARG A 141 -1.66 -25.11 16.62
CA ARG A 141 -2.01 -26.53 16.59
C ARG A 141 -1.88 -27.12 17.99
N ASP A 142 -2.97 -27.54 18.59
CA ASP A 142 -3.07 -28.04 19.97
C ASP A 142 -3.67 -29.45 20.00
N PRO A 143 -2.84 -30.50 19.86
CA PRO A 143 -3.31 -31.87 19.91
C PRO A 143 -3.92 -32.26 21.27
N ALA A 144 -3.44 -31.67 22.37
CA ALA A 144 -3.95 -31.98 23.71
C ALA A 144 -5.40 -31.49 23.88
N ARG A 145 -5.75 -30.39 23.21
CA ARG A 145 -7.12 -29.87 23.20
C ARG A 145 -7.94 -30.36 22.00
N GLY A 146 -7.35 -31.17 21.11
CA GLY A 146 -8.01 -31.84 19.99
C GLY A 146 -8.36 -30.93 18.82
N GLY A 147 -7.58 -29.90 18.53
CA GLY A 147 -7.83 -28.99 17.40
C GLY A 147 -6.79 -27.89 17.26
N TYR A 148 -7.21 -26.79 16.65
CA TYR A 148 -6.41 -25.57 16.54
C TYR A 148 -6.94 -24.54 17.53
N ARG A 149 -6.14 -24.16 18.51
CA ARG A 149 -6.45 -23.13 19.49
C ARG A 149 -6.35 -21.75 18.84
N VAL A 150 -7.37 -20.94 19.01
CA VAL A 150 -7.33 -19.51 18.69
C VAL A 150 -6.45 -18.83 19.73
N ASP A 151 -5.29 -18.38 19.31
CA ASP A 151 -4.34 -17.67 20.19
C ASP A 151 -4.70 -16.18 20.27
N TYR A 152 -5.03 -15.60 19.12
CA TYR A 152 -5.38 -14.20 19.02
C TYR A 152 -6.29 -13.96 17.82
N VAL A 153 -7.31 -13.13 17.98
CA VAL A 153 -8.16 -12.61 16.88
C VAL A 153 -7.76 -11.17 16.62
N TYR A 154 -7.41 -10.85 15.36
CA TYR A 154 -6.99 -9.50 15.01
C TYR A 154 -8.09 -8.50 15.26
N ARG A 155 -7.72 -7.38 15.91
CA ARG A 155 -8.63 -6.31 16.30
C ARG A 155 -8.65 -5.22 15.25
N THR A 156 -9.76 -4.52 15.18
CA THR A 156 -9.92 -3.32 14.36
C THR A 156 -10.70 -2.27 15.13
N ASP A 157 -10.64 -1.04 14.67
CA ASP A 157 -11.48 0.03 15.18
C ASP A 157 -12.96 -0.34 14.97
N PRO A 158 -13.80 -0.33 16.04
CA PRO A 158 -15.23 -0.61 15.92
C PRO A 158 -15.96 0.26 14.90
N ASP A 159 -15.45 1.47 14.63
CA ASP A 159 -16.03 2.39 13.64
C ASP A 159 -15.83 1.92 12.18
N TYR A 160 -14.99 0.90 11.96
CA TYR A 160 -14.72 0.31 10.64
C TYR A 160 -15.10 -1.17 10.56
N PRO A 161 -16.38 -1.52 10.65
CA PRO A 161 -16.83 -2.92 10.67
C PRO A 161 -16.46 -3.70 9.41
N ALA A 162 -16.26 -3.02 8.26
CA ALA A 162 -15.84 -3.65 7.01
C ALA A 162 -14.37 -4.17 7.05
N GLU A 163 -13.56 -3.69 7.99
CA GLU A 163 -12.17 -4.12 8.18
C GLU A 163 -12.04 -5.22 9.26
N ARG A 164 -13.16 -5.69 9.76
CA ARG A 164 -13.19 -6.68 10.84
C ARG A 164 -12.64 -8.03 10.38
N SER A 165 -11.89 -8.68 11.27
CA SER A 165 -11.50 -10.08 11.09
C SER A 165 -12.73 -10.99 11.02
N PRO A 166 -12.74 -12.02 10.14
CA PRO A 166 -13.82 -12.98 10.07
C PRO A 166 -14.25 -13.57 11.43
N LEU A 167 -13.27 -13.92 12.28
CA LEU A 167 -13.56 -14.45 13.61
C LEU A 167 -13.88 -13.39 14.67
N ALA A 168 -13.73 -12.11 14.37
CA ALA A 168 -14.03 -11.00 15.30
C ALA A 168 -15.52 -10.57 15.24
N ASP A 169 -16.35 -11.22 14.44
CA ASP A 169 -17.77 -10.94 14.42
C ASP A 169 -18.39 -11.23 15.80
N PRO A 170 -19.03 -10.23 16.45
CA PRO A 170 -19.63 -10.42 17.78
C PRO A 170 -20.68 -11.54 17.84
N GLU A 171 -21.39 -11.79 16.73
CA GLU A 171 -22.41 -12.85 16.67
C GLU A 171 -21.80 -14.26 16.77
N LEU A 172 -20.56 -14.43 16.33
CA LEU A 172 -19.84 -15.68 16.40
C LEU A 172 -19.30 -15.99 17.80
N ASN A 173 -19.11 -14.97 18.63
CA ASN A 173 -18.62 -15.06 20.02
C ASN A 173 -17.36 -15.95 20.14
N VAL A 174 -16.40 -15.77 19.23
CA VAL A 174 -15.10 -16.47 19.24
C VAL A 174 -14.10 -15.67 20.06
N LYS A 175 -13.35 -16.38 20.91
CA LYS A 175 -12.37 -15.77 21.83
C LYS A 175 -11.03 -16.49 21.79
N ALA A 176 -9.98 -15.81 22.22
CA ALA A 176 -8.70 -16.46 22.51
C ALA A 176 -8.93 -17.60 23.52
N GLY A 177 -8.33 -18.76 23.25
CA GLY A 177 -8.52 -19.99 24.01
C GLY A 177 -9.53 -20.97 23.42
N ASP A 178 -10.44 -20.52 22.56
CA ASP A 178 -11.36 -21.42 21.82
C ASP A 178 -10.57 -22.34 20.87
N VAL A 179 -11.13 -23.52 20.61
CA VAL A 179 -10.45 -24.56 19.80
C VAL A 179 -11.29 -24.93 18.59
N ILE A 180 -10.76 -24.73 17.40
CA ILE A 180 -11.38 -25.16 16.14
C ILE A 180 -11.13 -26.66 15.97
N ARG A 181 -12.18 -27.47 16.16
CA ARG A 181 -12.17 -28.94 16.11
C ARG A 181 -12.29 -29.47 14.69
N ALA A 182 -13.12 -28.83 13.87
CA ALA A 182 -13.37 -29.26 12.51
C ALA A 182 -13.61 -28.07 11.57
N VAL A 183 -13.34 -28.28 10.29
CA VAL A 183 -13.62 -27.37 9.18
C VAL A 183 -14.45 -28.15 8.15
N ASN A 184 -15.65 -27.69 7.83
CA ASN A 184 -16.60 -28.38 6.93
C ASN A 184 -16.79 -29.86 7.26
N GLY A 185 -16.89 -30.19 8.55
CA GLY A 185 -17.03 -31.56 9.05
C GLY A 185 -15.73 -32.38 9.09
N THR A 186 -14.62 -31.90 8.54
CA THR A 186 -13.35 -32.58 8.58
C THR A 186 -12.56 -32.17 9.83
N THR A 187 -12.14 -33.15 10.63
CA THR A 187 -11.36 -32.89 11.86
C THR A 187 -10.09 -32.10 11.54
N SER A 188 -9.87 -30.99 12.24
CA SER A 188 -8.76 -30.07 11.96
C SER A 188 -7.37 -30.68 12.16
N LEU A 189 -7.24 -31.68 13.03
CA LEU A 189 -6.00 -32.42 13.27
C LEU A 189 -5.75 -33.56 12.28
N SER A 190 -6.70 -33.89 11.39
CA SER A 190 -6.53 -34.94 10.38
C SER A 190 -5.59 -34.54 9.25
N VAL A 191 -5.25 -33.25 9.15
CA VAL A 191 -4.31 -32.67 8.19
C VAL A 191 -3.08 -32.18 8.91
N ARG A 192 -2.00 -31.95 8.13
CA ARG A 192 -0.75 -31.43 8.66
C ARG A 192 -0.88 -29.98 9.11
N ASP A 193 -1.58 -29.18 8.31
CA ASP A 193 -1.85 -27.76 8.55
C ASP A 193 -3.32 -27.44 8.23
N ILE A 194 -3.98 -26.65 9.07
CA ILE A 194 -5.39 -26.26 8.87
C ILE A 194 -5.63 -25.54 7.54
N GLY A 195 -4.60 -24.88 6.99
CA GLY A 195 -4.64 -24.25 5.67
C GLY A 195 -5.00 -25.22 4.55
N GLU A 196 -4.74 -26.54 4.71
CA GLU A 196 -5.16 -27.55 3.73
C GLU A 196 -6.70 -27.62 3.59
N LEU A 197 -7.41 -27.45 4.71
CA LEU A 197 -8.86 -27.42 4.75
C LEU A 197 -9.48 -26.07 4.29
N LEU A 198 -8.63 -25.04 4.20
CA LEU A 198 -9.00 -23.70 3.77
C LEU A 198 -8.60 -23.40 2.32
N ARG A 199 -8.09 -24.38 1.57
CA ARG A 199 -7.79 -24.21 0.14
C ARG A 199 -9.05 -23.89 -0.64
N ASN A 200 -8.99 -22.87 -1.48
CA ASN A 200 -10.10 -22.39 -2.33
C ASN A 200 -11.37 -22.02 -1.55
N GLN A 201 -11.22 -21.61 -0.27
CA GLN A 201 -12.34 -21.20 0.58
C GLN A 201 -12.47 -19.67 0.70
N VAL A 202 -11.72 -18.89 -0.03
CA VAL A 202 -11.80 -17.42 0.00
C VAL A 202 -13.21 -16.97 -0.39
N ALA A 203 -13.84 -16.12 0.44
CA ALA A 203 -15.19 -15.58 0.27
C ALA A 203 -16.27 -16.68 0.09
N ARG A 204 -16.07 -17.84 0.70
CA ARG A 204 -17.06 -18.91 0.75
C ARG A 204 -17.48 -19.14 2.20
N GLN A 205 -18.70 -19.57 2.39
CA GLN A 205 -19.18 -19.99 3.71
C GLN A 205 -18.47 -21.27 4.14
N VAL A 206 -17.79 -21.20 5.27
CA VAL A 206 -17.06 -22.32 5.89
C VAL A 206 -17.68 -22.61 7.25
N LEU A 207 -18.08 -23.86 7.46
CA LEU A 207 -18.57 -24.34 8.74
C LEU A 207 -17.39 -24.67 9.65
N LEU A 208 -17.32 -24.05 10.82
CA LEU A 208 -16.33 -24.35 11.85
C LEU A 208 -17.04 -24.96 13.07
N THR A 209 -16.56 -26.12 13.53
CA THR A 209 -16.95 -26.66 14.84
C THR A 209 -15.96 -26.17 15.88
N ILE A 210 -16.41 -25.33 16.82
CA ILE A 210 -15.58 -24.69 17.85
C ILE A 210 -15.98 -25.21 19.23
N ALA A 211 -14.97 -25.43 20.08
CA ALA A 211 -15.15 -25.75 21.50
C ALA A 211 -14.55 -24.63 22.36
N SER A 212 -15.35 -24.08 23.26
CA SER A 212 -14.94 -23.15 24.29
C SER A 212 -14.73 -23.85 25.63
N GLU A 213 -13.91 -23.31 26.50
CA GLU A 213 -13.66 -23.88 27.81
C GLU A 213 -14.95 -23.99 28.65
N GLY A 214 -15.21 -25.17 29.19
CA GLY A 214 -16.42 -25.44 29.99
C GLY A 214 -17.72 -25.52 29.19
N GLN A 215 -17.67 -25.48 27.85
CA GLN A 215 -18.82 -25.56 26.97
C GLN A 215 -18.68 -26.72 25.97
N GLY A 216 -19.81 -27.28 25.54
CA GLY A 216 -19.82 -28.24 24.46
C GLY A 216 -19.42 -27.62 23.11
N PRO A 217 -19.07 -28.47 22.12
CA PRO A 217 -18.79 -27.97 20.77
C PRO A 217 -20.04 -27.31 20.17
N ARG A 218 -19.82 -26.25 19.39
CA ARG A 218 -20.85 -25.53 18.62
C ARG A 218 -20.38 -25.27 17.20
N ASP A 219 -21.31 -25.15 16.29
CA ASP A 219 -21.02 -24.83 14.91
C ASP A 219 -21.26 -23.35 14.64
N ILE A 220 -20.35 -22.75 13.87
CA ILE A 220 -20.44 -21.39 13.36
C ILE A 220 -20.11 -21.37 11.87
N VAL A 221 -20.65 -20.39 11.16
CA VAL A 221 -20.33 -20.16 9.74
C VAL A 221 -19.53 -18.88 9.60
N VAL A 222 -18.42 -18.94 8.88
CA VAL A 222 -17.54 -17.80 8.62
C VAL A 222 -17.26 -17.68 7.13
N GLU A 223 -16.91 -16.48 6.67
CA GLU A 223 -16.42 -16.24 5.32
C GLU A 223 -14.93 -15.87 5.40
N PRO A 224 -14.01 -16.81 5.14
CA PRO A 224 -12.59 -16.56 5.20
C PRO A 224 -12.12 -15.61 4.10
N ILE A 225 -11.05 -14.88 4.36
CA ILE A 225 -10.44 -13.91 3.44
C ILE A 225 -9.21 -14.50 2.75
N GLY A 226 -8.83 -13.90 1.60
CA GLY A 226 -7.67 -14.37 0.81
C GLY A 226 -6.32 -13.95 1.35
N ASN A 227 -6.27 -12.87 2.15
CA ASN A 227 -5.03 -12.33 2.69
C ASN A 227 -5.31 -11.60 4.01
N GLU A 228 -4.58 -11.95 5.05
CA GLU A 228 -4.71 -11.32 6.37
C GLU A 228 -3.72 -10.18 6.63
N GLN A 229 -2.88 -9.82 5.66
CA GLN A 229 -1.86 -8.78 5.85
C GLN A 229 -2.48 -7.44 6.28
N ASN A 230 -3.59 -7.04 5.65
CA ASN A 230 -4.31 -5.83 6.04
C ASN A 230 -4.88 -5.94 7.45
N LEU A 231 -5.40 -7.10 7.86
CA LEU A 231 -5.90 -7.29 9.23
C LEU A 231 -4.78 -7.14 10.26
N ARG A 232 -3.61 -7.73 9.98
CA ARG A 232 -2.42 -7.61 10.85
C ARG A 232 -1.98 -6.16 10.97
N TYR A 233 -2.01 -5.44 9.85
CA TYR A 233 -1.66 -4.03 9.82
C TYR A 233 -2.66 -3.18 10.60
N THR A 234 -3.96 -3.35 10.36
CA THR A 234 -5.05 -2.67 11.08
C THR A 234 -4.97 -2.95 12.59
N ASP A 235 -4.70 -4.20 12.99
CA ASP A 235 -4.53 -4.57 14.40
C ASP A 235 -3.33 -3.85 15.03
N TRP A 236 -2.20 -3.81 14.31
CA TRP A 236 -1.01 -3.10 14.76
C TRP A 236 -1.30 -1.61 14.97
N GLU A 237 -1.88 -0.94 14.00
CA GLU A 237 -2.24 0.48 14.03
C GLU A 237 -3.23 0.78 15.18
N TYR A 238 -4.33 0.03 15.24
CA TYR A 238 -5.35 0.22 16.27
C TYR A 238 -4.80 0.00 17.68
N THR A 239 -3.98 -1.01 17.88
CA THR A 239 -3.37 -1.28 19.18
C THR A 239 -2.36 -0.21 19.59
N ARG A 240 -1.65 0.43 18.65
CA ARG A 240 -0.77 1.58 18.94
C ARG A 240 -1.57 2.80 19.35
N ARG A 241 -2.69 3.07 18.67
CA ARG A 241 -3.62 4.14 19.10
C ARG A 241 -4.11 3.92 20.52
N LEU A 242 -4.63 2.74 20.83
CA LEU A 242 -5.11 2.41 22.17
C LEU A 242 -4.00 2.52 23.23
N ALA A 243 -2.78 2.07 22.92
CA ALA A 243 -1.66 2.19 23.83
C ALA A 243 -1.28 3.66 24.07
N THR A 244 -1.34 4.51 23.06
CA THR A 244 -1.09 5.95 23.19
C THR A 244 -2.17 6.63 24.03
N GLU A 245 -3.42 6.33 23.80
CA GLU A 245 -4.55 6.86 24.59
C GLU A 245 -4.46 6.45 26.05
N GLN A 246 -4.16 5.18 26.32
CA GLN A 246 -4.03 4.65 27.67
C GLN A 246 -2.83 5.25 28.40
N LYS A 247 -1.64 5.20 27.80
CA LYS A 247 -0.41 5.73 28.44
C LYS A 247 -0.41 7.24 28.55
N GLY A 248 -1.07 7.92 27.64
CA GLY A 248 -1.26 9.37 27.63
C GLY A 248 -2.41 9.85 28.50
N GLU A 249 -3.12 8.96 29.21
CA GLU A 249 -4.29 9.30 30.05
C GLU A 249 -5.32 10.15 29.27
N GLY A 250 -5.52 9.85 28.00
CA GLY A 250 -6.43 10.59 27.13
C GLY A 250 -5.92 11.97 26.67
N LYS A 251 -4.73 12.42 27.13
CA LYS A 251 -4.15 13.73 26.78
C LYS A 251 -3.36 13.70 25.46
N LEU A 252 -2.94 12.51 25.02
CA LEU A 252 -2.19 12.31 23.77
C LEU A 252 -3.09 11.79 22.66
N GLY A 253 -2.83 12.29 21.46
CA GLY A 253 -3.42 11.81 20.21
C GLY A 253 -2.46 10.94 19.44
N TYR A 254 -3.01 10.16 18.51
CA TYR A 254 -2.25 9.30 17.59
C TYR A 254 -2.89 9.34 16.21
N VAL A 255 -2.08 9.58 15.21
CA VAL A 255 -2.46 9.51 13.80
C VAL A 255 -1.41 8.69 13.07
N HIS A 256 -1.85 7.72 12.30
CA HIS A 256 -0.99 6.92 11.43
C HIS A 256 -1.42 7.05 9.98
N LEU A 257 -0.46 7.19 9.07
CA LEU A 257 -0.69 7.19 7.64
C LEU A 257 0.10 6.06 6.98
N ARG A 258 -0.62 5.15 6.31
CA ARG A 258 -0.01 3.99 5.60
C ARG A 258 0.67 4.39 4.29
N ALA A 259 0.18 5.45 3.68
CA ALA A 259 0.68 6.03 2.46
C ALA A 259 0.32 7.53 2.42
N MET A 260 0.64 8.18 1.31
CA MET A 260 0.42 9.61 1.11
C MET A 260 -0.43 9.85 -0.15
N GLY A 261 -1.52 9.10 -0.30
CA GLY A 261 -2.47 9.20 -1.42
C GLY A 261 -3.78 9.91 -1.06
N ASP A 262 -4.71 9.96 -2.02
CA ASP A 262 -6.02 10.65 -1.86
C ASP A 262 -6.86 10.08 -0.72
N ASN A 263 -6.77 8.78 -0.46
CA ASN A 263 -7.47 8.16 0.66
C ASN A 263 -6.82 8.51 2.00
N ASP A 264 -5.50 8.64 2.02
CA ASP A 264 -4.73 8.92 3.22
C ASP A 264 -4.90 10.35 3.70
N ILE A 265 -5.09 11.33 2.80
CA ILE A 265 -5.42 12.70 3.21
C ILE A 265 -6.81 12.77 3.87
N ASN A 266 -7.78 12.00 3.39
CA ASN A 266 -9.10 11.90 4.03
C ASN A 266 -8.99 11.23 5.40
N GLN A 267 -8.17 10.18 5.52
CA GLN A 267 -7.87 9.53 6.79
C GLN A 267 -7.20 10.50 7.76
N PHE A 268 -6.20 11.27 7.30
CA PHE A 268 -5.53 12.27 8.10
C PHE A 268 -6.52 13.28 8.72
N TYR A 269 -7.38 13.87 7.91
CA TYR A 269 -8.39 14.82 8.43
C TYR A 269 -9.36 14.17 9.41
N ARG A 270 -9.79 12.96 9.14
CA ARG A 270 -10.73 12.21 9.99
C ARG A 270 -10.12 11.89 11.34
N GLU A 271 -8.84 11.52 11.38
CA GLU A 271 -8.17 11.13 12.62
C GLU A 271 -7.57 12.32 13.36
N PHE A 272 -7.03 13.30 12.65
CA PHE A 272 -6.44 14.50 13.27
C PHE A 272 -7.50 15.44 13.85
N THR A 273 -8.60 15.68 13.15
CA THR A 273 -9.60 16.68 13.53
C THR A 273 -10.19 16.46 14.96
N PRO A 274 -10.53 15.24 15.38
CA PRO A 274 -11.02 15.03 16.76
C PRO A 274 -9.96 15.22 17.83
N GLN A 275 -8.69 15.29 17.45
CA GLN A 275 -7.54 15.29 18.36
C GLN A 275 -6.79 16.63 18.40
N PHE A 276 -7.19 17.62 17.60
CA PHE A 276 -6.46 18.89 17.48
C PHE A 276 -6.37 19.72 18.78
N ASN A 277 -7.15 19.40 19.79
CA ASN A 277 -7.14 20.04 21.11
C ASN A 277 -6.39 19.23 22.19
N LYS A 278 -5.79 18.10 21.84
CA LYS A 278 -4.96 17.30 22.75
C LYS A 278 -3.70 18.07 23.16
N GLN A 279 -3.06 17.64 24.24
CA GLN A 279 -1.82 18.24 24.74
C GLN A 279 -0.59 17.83 23.91
N GLY A 280 -0.64 16.66 23.32
CA GLY A 280 0.37 16.17 22.41
C GLY A 280 -0.22 15.23 21.36
N ILE A 281 0.47 15.07 20.23
CA ILE A 281 0.08 14.14 19.17
C ILE A 281 1.31 13.40 18.64
N ILE A 282 1.13 12.11 18.42
CA ILE A 282 2.09 11.24 17.73
C ILE A 282 1.62 11.10 16.30
N LEU A 283 2.45 11.52 15.36
CA LEU A 283 2.30 11.29 13.92
C LEU A 283 3.17 10.09 13.56
N ASP A 284 2.56 8.96 13.32
CA ASP A 284 3.30 7.72 13.06
C ASP A 284 3.39 7.48 11.55
N MET A 285 4.57 7.73 11.01
CA MET A 285 4.90 7.55 9.58
C MET A 285 5.66 6.25 9.34
N ARG A 286 5.81 5.39 10.35
CA ARG A 286 6.46 4.09 10.15
C ARG A 286 5.70 3.26 9.13
N GLN A 287 6.45 2.56 8.26
CA GLN A 287 5.91 1.77 7.15
C GLN A 287 5.10 2.58 6.11
N ASN A 288 5.22 3.91 6.10
CA ASN A 288 4.55 4.75 5.10
C ASN A 288 5.18 4.56 3.73
N ARG A 289 4.36 4.29 2.72
CA ARG A 289 4.81 3.94 1.36
C ARG A 289 4.91 5.12 0.40
N GLY A 290 4.81 6.36 0.92
CA GLY A 290 4.85 7.56 0.11
C GLY A 290 3.58 7.83 -0.70
N GLY A 291 3.65 8.82 -1.54
CA GLY A 291 2.55 9.33 -2.37
C GLY A 291 2.81 10.75 -2.83
N ASN A 292 1.90 11.69 -2.56
CA ASN A 292 2.04 13.11 -2.92
C ASN A 292 1.04 14.00 -2.15
N ILE A 293 1.07 13.97 -0.81
CA ILE A 293 0.20 14.82 0.04
C ILE A 293 0.98 15.50 1.19
N ASP A 294 2.31 15.44 1.20
CA ASP A 294 3.17 16.06 2.19
C ASP A 294 2.80 17.51 2.48
N SER A 295 2.59 18.30 1.43
CA SER A 295 2.29 19.74 1.53
C SER A 295 0.97 20.01 2.23
N TRP A 296 -0.08 19.21 2.00
CA TRP A 296 -1.37 19.38 2.70
C TRP A 296 -1.29 18.98 4.17
N VAL A 297 -0.55 17.91 4.47
CA VAL A 297 -0.31 17.49 5.87
C VAL A 297 0.49 18.57 6.61
N LEU A 298 1.60 19.02 6.04
CA LEU A 298 2.46 20.05 6.63
C LEU A 298 1.74 21.39 6.75
N GLU A 299 0.91 21.79 5.79
CA GLU A 299 0.06 22.98 5.89
C GLU A 299 -0.85 22.91 7.12
N MET A 300 -1.55 21.78 7.30
CA MET A 300 -2.44 21.62 8.45
C MET A 300 -1.68 21.68 9.78
N LEU A 301 -0.53 21.01 9.87
CA LEU A 301 0.30 20.97 11.08
C LEU A 301 0.96 22.32 11.39
N SER A 302 1.21 23.16 10.36
CA SER A 302 1.82 24.47 10.48
C SER A 302 0.85 25.57 10.92
N ARG A 303 -0.47 25.29 10.99
CA ARG A 303 -1.49 26.27 11.34
C ARG A 303 -1.30 26.76 12.78
N LYS A 304 -1.31 28.08 12.96
CA LYS A 304 -1.18 28.72 14.28
C LYS A 304 -2.41 29.56 14.59
N PRO A 305 -2.94 29.50 15.82
CA PRO A 305 -4.00 30.41 16.23
C PRO A 305 -3.48 31.87 16.16
N TRP A 306 -4.25 32.73 15.52
CA TRP A 306 -3.90 34.15 15.45
C TRP A 306 -4.93 35.03 16.16
N MET A 307 -6.11 34.49 16.50
CA MET A 307 -7.22 35.17 17.16
C MET A 307 -7.96 34.18 18.05
N TYR A 308 -8.54 34.69 19.09
CA TYR A 308 -9.37 33.93 20.04
C TYR A 308 -10.75 34.54 20.17
N TRP A 309 -11.78 33.72 20.25
CA TRP A 309 -13.12 34.11 20.61
C TRP A 309 -13.39 33.77 22.07
N LYS A 310 -14.13 34.61 22.73
CA LYS A 310 -14.61 34.39 24.08
C LYS A 310 -16.10 34.70 24.13
N ASP A 311 -16.89 33.67 24.26
CA ASP A 311 -18.31 33.82 24.55
C ASP A 311 -18.56 34.27 25.99
N ARG A 312 -19.77 34.72 26.27
CA ARG A 312 -20.16 35.13 27.60
C ARG A 312 -20.08 33.96 28.61
N VAL A 313 -20.35 32.76 28.14
CA VAL A 313 -20.32 31.50 28.89
C VAL A 313 -19.46 30.50 28.16
N GLY A 314 -18.63 29.76 28.85
CA GLY A 314 -17.73 28.77 28.30
C GLY A 314 -16.27 29.19 28.22
N GLU A 315 -15.40 28.31 27.75
CA GLU A 315 -13.96 28.56 27.59
C GLU A 315 -13.66 29.28 26.29
N PRO A 316 -12.57 30.08 26.21
CA PRO A 316 -12.12 30.65 24.97
C PRO A 316 -11.74 29.57 23.92
N TYR A 317 -12.09 29.81 22.67
CA TYR A 317 -11.66 28.98 21.57
C TYR A 317 -10.94 29.82 20.50
N TRP A 318 -10.25 29.18 19.58
CA TRP A 318 -9.34 29.89 18.68
C TRP A 318 -9.73 29.77 17.22
N ASN A 319 -9.36 30.74 16.46
CA ASN A 319 -9.26 30.76 15.01
C ASN A 319 -7.79 30.54 14.65
N MET A 320 -7.60 29.86 13.81
CA MET A 320 -7.51 29.09 12.61
C MET A 320 -8.03 27.68 12.89
N GLN A 321 -8.99 27.23 12.14
CA GLN A 321 -9.61 25.90 12.33
C GLN A 321 -8.56 24.79 12.20
N GLY A 322 -8.61 23.84 13.12
CA GLY A 322 -7.69 22.72 13.16
C GLY A 322 -6.24 23.05 13.53
N ALA A 323 -5.97 24.29 14.01
CA ALA A 323 -4.64 24.65 14.49
C ALA A 323 -4.31 23.86 15.77
N PHE A 324 -3.33 22.96 15.67
CA PHE A 324 -2.84 22.22 16.83
C PHE A 324 -1.95 23.10 17.70
N ARG A 325 -2.11 23.01 19.02
CA ARG A 325 -1.38 23.85 19.98
C ARG A 325 -0.51 23.05 20.95
N GLY A 326 -0.64 21.72 20.91
CA GLY A 326 0.15 20.84 21.75
C GLY A 326 1.53 20.54 21.17
N HIS A 327 2.20 19.59 21.79
CA HIS A 327 3.48 19.09 21.33
C HIS A 327 3.28 18.02 20.23
N MET A 328 4.10 18.06 19.20
CA MET A 328 4.07 17.07 18.13
C MET A 328 5.37 16.27 18.09
N VAL A 329 5.26 14.97 17.89
CA VAL A 329 6.39 14.10 17.56
C VAL A 329 6.03 13.27 16.33
N MET A 330 7.02 12.99 15.50
CA MET A 330 6.85 12.13 14.35
C MET A 330 7.69 10.86 14.52
N LEU A 331 7.07 9.70 14.27
CA LEU A 331 7.77 8.41 14.29
C LEU A 331 8.08 7.99 12.87
N VAL A 332 9.29 7.53 12.63
CA VAL A 332 9.77 7.04 11.33
C VAL A 332 10.55 5.73 11.50
N ASP A 333 10.61 4.94 10.43
CA ASP A 333 11.44 3.75 10.35
C ASP A 333 12.05 3.55 8.94
N GLN A 334 12.80 2.49 8.75
CA GLN A 334 13.42 2.16 7.46
C GLN A 334 12.42 1.85 6.34
N GLU A 335 11.15 1.64 6.67
CA GLU A 335 10.05 1.43 5.72
C GLU A 335 9.31 2.74 5.39
N THR A 336 9.62 3.85 6.08
CA THR A 336 9.13 5.18 5.73
C THR A 336 9.80 5.61 4.44
N ALA A 337 9.03 5.82 3.37
CA ALA A 337 9.56 5.98 2.02
C ALA A 337 8.92 7.15 1.26
N SER A 338 9.69 7.73 0.33
CA SER A 338 9.21 8.72 -0.65
C SER A 338 8.53 9.92 0.03
N ASP A 339 7.31 10.29 -0.34
CA ASP A 339 6.54 11.40 0.25
C ASP A 339 6.36 11.29 1.79
N GLY A 340 6.48 10.07 2.34
CA GLY A 340 6.58 9.84 3.78
C GLY A 340 7.88 10.39 4.38
N GLU A 341 8.96 10.39 3.59
CA GLU A 341 10.24 10.99 3.96
C GLU A 341 10.19 12.51 3.80
N ALA A 342 9.54 13.00 2.71
CA ALA A 342 9.33 14.42 2.48
C ALA A 342 8.58 15.09 3.63
N VAL A 343 7.49 14.47 4.11
CA VAL A 343 6.75 14.99 5.26
C VAL A 343 7.60 14.97 6.52
N ALA A 344 8.44 13.96 6.73
CA ALA A 344 9.30 13.86 7.91
C ALA A 344 10.41 14.92 7.91
N ASP A 345 11.09 15.14 6.77
CA ASP A 345 12.10 16.20 6.63
C ASP A 345 11.46 17.60 6.72
N GLY A 346 10.30 17.79 6.06
CA GLY A 346 9.53 19.02 6.12
C GLY A 346 9.06 19.34 7.55
N PHE A 347 8.58 18.35 8.29
CA PHE A 347 8.16 18.48 9.69
C PHE A 347 9.30 19.04 10.56
N ARG A 348 10.50 18.50 10.40
CA ARG A 348 11.70 18.97 11.11
C ARG A 348 12.13 20.35 10.64
N ARG A 349 12.23 20.59 9.32
CA ARG A 349 12.68 21.88 8.75
C ARG A 349 11.75 23.04 9.10
N LEU A 350 10.45 22.77 9.23
CA LEU A 350 9.46 23.75 9.65
C LEU A 350 9.40 23.94 11.19
N GLY A 351 10.22 23.19 11.94
CA GLY A 351 10.26 23.28 13.39
C GLY A 351 8.98 22.85 14.10
N LEU A 352 8.24 21.91 13.53
CA LEU A 352 6.96 21.46 14.05
C LEU A 352 7.09 20.54 15.26
N GLY A 353 8.19 19.79 15.36
CA GLY A 353 8.46 18.87 16.46
C GLY A 353 9.72 18.06 16.23
N VAL A 354 9.84 16.95 16.96
CA VAL A 354 10.99 16.05 16.97
C VAL A 354 10.65 14.78 16.17
N VAL A 355 11.59 14.32 15.35
CA VAL A 355 11.52 13.06 14.61
C VAL A 355 12.25 11.97 15.39
N ILE A 356 11.57 10.84 15.61
CA ILE A 356 12.04 9.72 16.45
C ILE A 356 11.96 8.42 15.66
N GLY A 357 12.95 7.55 15.75
CA GLY A 357 12.93 6.23 15.15
C GLY A 357 14.25 5.81 14.55
N THR A 358 14.24 5.18 13.38
CA THR A 358 15.41 4.83 12.61
C THR A 358 15.46 5.61 11.29
N ARG A 359 16.64 5.67 10.65
CA ARG A 359 16.80 6.30 9.35
C ARG A 359 15.78 5.75 8.34
N THR A 360 15.16 6.65 7.58
CA THR A 360 14.16 6.30 6.58
C THR A 360 14.79 5.65 5.33
N TRP A 361 13.99 5.24 4.39
CA TRP A 361 14.42 4.48 3.21
C TRP A 361 15.51 5.19 2.40
N GLY A 362 15.34 6.46 2.08
CA GLY A 362 16.29 7.26 1.33
C GLY A 362 15.98 7.38 -0.16
N GLY A 363 14.73 7.33 -0.55
CA GLY A 363 14.31 7.43 -1.94
C GLY A 363 13.31 8.56 -2.17
N GLU A 364 13.75 9.71 -2.66
CA GLU A 364 12.92 10.91 -2.82
C GLU A 364 12.92 11.47 -4.25
N ILE A 365 13.40 10.75 -5.23
CA ILE A 365 13.30 11.16 -6.62
C ILE A 365 11.94 10.74 -7.16
N TRP A 366 11.16 11.67 -7.69
CA TRP A 366 9.79 11.40 -8.12
C TRP A 366 9.74 10.67 -9.45
N LEU A 367 8.85 9.69 -9.53
CA LEU A 367 8.65 8.82 -10.70
C LEU A 367 7.70 9.45 -11.72
N SER A 368 7.98 9.22 -12.99
CA SER A 368 7.00 9.48 -14.05
C SER A 368 5.95 8.37 -14.14
N GLY A 369 4.69 8.75 -14.38
CA GLY A 369 3.60 7.81 -14.69
C GLY A 369 3.56 7.33 -16.15
N VAL A 370 4.44 7.84 -17.03
CA VAL A 370 4.35 7.60 -18.49
C VAL A 370 5.36 6.58 -19.03
N ASN A 371 6.24 6.03 -18.21
CA ASN A 371 7.31 5.14 -18.63
C ASN A 371 6.82 3.69 -18.73
N THR A 372 5.96 3.42 -19.71
CA THR A 372 5.46 2.08 -20.00
C THR A 372 6.16 1.48 -21.21
N LEU A 373 6.44 0.20 -21.13
CA LEU A 373 6.96 -0.62 -22.23
C LEU A 373 5.81 -1.09 -23.16
N SER A 374 6.14 -1.60 -24.34
CA SER A 374 5.14 -2.00 -25.35
C SER A 374 4.21 -3.13 -24.89
N ASP A 375 4.64 -3.95 -23.94
CA ASP A 375 3.85 -5.03 -23.32
C ASP A 375 3.02 -4.58 -22.08
N ASN A 376 2.86 -3.27 -21.88
CA ASN A 376 2.30 -2.65 -20.67
C ASN A 376 3.09 -2.91 -19.38
N GLY A 377 4.32 -3.38 -19.49
CA GLY A 377 5.28 -3.38 -18.39
C GLY A 377 5.73 -1.96 -18.06
N VAL A 378 6.39 -1.81 -16.94
CA VAL A 378 6.96 -0.53 -16.50
C VAL A 378 8.47 -0.64 -16.31
N ALA A 379 9.17 0.41 -16.73
CA ALA A 379 10.54 0.71 -16.34
C ALA A 379 10.55 2.21 -16.04
N ARG A 380 10.24 2.56 -14.78
CA ARG A 380 10.04 3.95 -14.38
C ARG A 380 11.35 4.60 -14.07
N ALA A 381 11.70 5.62 -14.86
CA ALA A 381 12.82 6.48 -14.57
C ALA A 381 12.46 7.50 -13.49
N PRO A 382 13.33 7.72 -12.51
CA PRO A 382 13.20 8.82 -11.57
C PRO A 382 13.53 10.15 -12.30
N MET A 383 12.49 10.98 -12.49
CA MET A 383 12.57 12.15 -13.38
C MET A 383 12.74 13.48 -12.67
N MET A 384 12.35 13.58 -11.41
CA MET A 384 12.35 14.84 -10.68
C MET A 384 13.11 14.68 -9.38
N GLY A 385 14.33 15.18 -9.31
CA GLY A 385 15.09 15.29 -8.07
C GLY A 385 14.54 16.39 -7.17
N VAL A 386 14.63 16.20 -5.87
CA VAL A 386 14.15 17.13 -4.83
C VAL A 386 15.35 17.81 -4.18
N TYR A 387 15.33 19.14 -4.08
CA TYR A 387 16.39 19.91 -3.43
C TYR A 387 15.84 20.99 -2.50
N GLY A 388 16.59 21.32 -1.46
CA GLY A 388 16.24 22.34 -0.48
C GLY A 388 16.52 23.77 -0.95
N PRO A 389 16.04 24.78 -0.19
CA PRO A 389 16.32 26.20 -0.47
C PRO A 389 17.82 26.51 -0.57
N GLU A 390 18.66 25.72 0.07
CA GLU A 390 20.12 25.78 0.04
C GLU A 390 20.74 25.24 -1.26
N GLY A 391 19.92 24.72 -2.20
CA GLY A 391 20.36 24.19 -3.49
C GLY A 391 21.04 22.82 -3.41
N LYS A 392 20.86 22.07 -2.30
CA LYS A 392 21.37 20.70 -2.13
C LYS A 392 20.26 19.70 -2.33
N TRP A 393 20.58 18.55 -2.93
CA TRP A 393 19.69 17.41 -3.01
C TRP A 393 19.27 16.95 -1.62
N LEU A 394 18.03 16.54 -1.47
CA LEU A 394 17.46 16.09 -0.21
C LEU A 394 17.16 14.59 -0.28
N ILE A 395 17.38 13.92 0.83
CA ILE A 395 16.84 12.58 1.14
C ILE A 395 17.43 11.46 0.28
N GLU A 396 17.48 11.61 -1.06
CA GLU A 396 17.94 10.54 -1.95
C GLU A 396 19.27 9.96 -1.50
N GLN A 397 19.33 8.63 -1.32
CA GLN A 397 20.43 7.83 -0.76
C GLN A 397 20.72 8.07 0.74
N GLU A 398 20.40 9.22 1.29
CA GLU A 398 20.70 9.57 2.69
C GLU A 398 19.55 9.23 3.66
N GLY A 399 18.32 9.39 3.21
CA GLY A 399 17.13 9.28 4.05
C GLY A 399 17.01 10.42 5.07
N VAL A 400 15.95 10.40 5.84
CA VAL A 400 15.77 11.30 6.99
C VAL A 400 16.38 10.63 8.22
N ILE A 401 17.41 11.26 8.77
CA ILE A 401 18.03 10.80 10.03
C ILE A 401 17.19 11.38 11.18
N PRO A 402 16.60 10.56 12.06
CA PRO A 402 15.79 11.05 13.17
C PRO A 402 16.64 11.84 14.17
N ASP A 403 16.00 12.79 14.89
CA ASP A 403 16.63 13.54 15.96
C ASP A 403 16.94 12.65 17.17
N ILE A 404 16.09 11.66 17.42
CA ILE A 404 16.28 10.65 18.47
C ILE A 404 16.20 9.28 17.83
N VAL A 405 17.34 8.58 17.86
CA VAL A 405 17.40 7.20 17.32
C VAL A 405 16.79 6.23 18.33
N VAL A 406 15.74 5.54 17.90
CA VAL A 406 15.12 4.44 18.64
C VAL A 406 14.91 3.28 17.68
N ASP A 407 15.60 2.17 17.94
CA ASP A 407 15.45 0.94 17.18
C ASP A 407 14.68 -0.10 18.01
N ASN A 408 13.71 -0.75 17.37
CA ASN A 408 12.99 -1.86 17.96
C ASN A 408 13.78 -3.15 17.71
N LEU A 409 14.48 -3.61 18.72
CA LEU A 409 15.13 -4.91 18.65
C LEU A 409 14.10 -6.04 18.44
N PRO A 410 14.48 -7.18 17.81
CA PRO A 410 13.53 -8.24 17.46
C PRO A 410 12.65 -8.70 18.62
N HIS A 411 13.21 -8.83 19.83
CA HIS A 411 12.45 -9.22 21.01
C HIS A 411 11.40 -8.20 21.43
N ALA A 412 11.65 -6.91 21.23
CA ALA A 412 10.68 -5.84 21.55
C ALA A 412 9.57 -5.74 20.48
N THR A 413 9.79 -6.34 19.30
CA THR A 413 8.80 -6.38 18.22
C THR A 413 7.84 -7.57 18.37
N PHE A 414 8.34 -8.70 18.88
CA PHE A 414 7.61 -9.99 18.86
C PHE A 414 7.17 -10.47 20.26
N GLU A 415 7.61 -9.83 21.33
CA GLU A 415 7.17 -10.02 22.71
C GLU A 415 6.22 -8.91 23.20
#